data_1289b9f0e9ac2a41d50fa9c119065c24
#
_entry.id   1289b9f0e9ac2a41d50fa9c119065c24
#
_cell.length_a   1.000
_cell.length_b   1.000
_cell.length_c   1.000
_cell.angle_alpha   90.00
_cell.angle_beta   90.00
_cell.angle_gamma   90.00
#
_symmetry.space_group_name_H-M   'P 1'
#
loop_
_entity.id
_entity.type
_entity.pdbx_description
1 polymer ?
#
loop_
_entity_poly.entity_id
_entity_poly.type
_entity_poly.pdbx_seq_one_letter_code
_entity_poly.pdbx_strand_id
1 'polypeptide(L)'
;MKDNIHNIRWKPILIATLIAGTLDITAAFANAWLSNGITPDRVLAYIASGIWGKAAYNGGFEMLFSGLLFHFIIVFACTFCFFGLYPKWALLHRSILLNAVLIAFTAWLVTTQVVVRLSRITARPFQLSDALLAISILIACVGLPIAYAAKQAYRK
;
A
#
# COMPACT_ATOMS: atom_id res chain seq x y z
N MET A 1 7.61 3.41 36.53
CA MET A 1 7.53 3.94 35.17
C MET A 1 6.67 2.96 34.38
N LYS A 2 5.34 3.18 34.35
CA LYS A 2 4.41 2.28 33.65
C LYS A 2 4.36 2.74 32.20
N ASP A 3 4.93 1.93 31.33
CA ASP A 3 4.90 2.14 29.89
C ASP A 3 3.45 2.10 29.37
N ASN A 4 2.96 3.25 29.00
CA ASN A 4 1.67 3.41 28.32
C ASN A 4 1.76 2.84 26.89
N ILE A 5 1.69 1.51 26.78
CA ILE A 5 1.55 0.80 25.49
C ILE A 5 0.14 0.97 24.90
N HIS A 6 -0.75 1.67 25.60
CA HIS A 6 -2.18 1.73 25.29
C HIS A 6 -2.67 3.04 24.71
N ASN A 7 -2.11 3.50 23.56
CA ASN A 7 -2.94 4.37 22.72
C ASN A 7 -2.61 4.18 21.24
N ILE A 8 -2.90 2.97 20.74
CA ILE A 8 -3.02 2.77 19.29
C ILE A 8 -4.13 3.70 18.82
N ARG A 9 -3.78 4.67 17.99
CA ARG A 9 -4.71 5.68 17.48
C ARG A 9 -5.47 5.13 16.28
N TRP A 10 -6.45 4.27 16.54
CA TRP A 10 -7.22 3.57 15.50
C TRP A 10 -7.85 4.49 14.46
N LYS A 11 -8.47 5.59 14.91
CA LYS A 11 -9.15 6.55 14.02
C LYS A 11 -8.20 7.14 12.96
N PRO A 12 -7.03 7.73 13.31
CA PRO A 12 -6.08 8.19 12.32
C PRO A 12 -5.55 7.07 11.41
N ILE A 13 -5.32 5.87 11.92
CA ILE A 13 -4.85 4.72 11.12
C ILE A 13 -5.90 4.37 10.06
N LEU A 14 -7.17 4.22 10.42
CA LEU A 14 -8.23 3.88 9.48
C LEU A 14 -8.41 4.97 8.42
N ILE A 15 -8.42 6.25 8.82
CA ILE A 15 -8.55 7.37 7.89
C ILE A 15 -7.35 7.39 6.91
N ALA A 16 -6.13 7.25 7.43
CA ALA A 16 -4.92 7.22 6.59
C ALA A 16 -4.95 6.04 5.62
N THR A 17 -5.39 4.86 6.07
CA THR A 17 -5.56 3.67 5.21
C THR A 17 -6.55 3.90 4.09
N LEU A 18 -7.72 4.48 4.40
CA LEU A 18 -8.74 4.75 3.39
C LEU A 18 -8.25 5.78 2.35
N ILE A 19 -7.64 6.87 2.80
CA ILE A 19 -7.11 7.89 1.90
C ILE A 19 -5.98 7.30 1.03
N ALA A 20 -4.97 6.71 1.65
CA ALA A 20 -3.84 6.15 0.93
C ALA A 20 -4.26 5.01 -0.01
N GLY A 21 -5.10 4.09 0.44
CA GLY A 21 -5.58 2.98 -0.37
C GLY A 21 -6.43 3.42 -1.57
N THR A 22 -7.29 4.43 -1.37
CA THR A 22 -8.08 4.98 -2.48
C THR A 22 -7.22 5.69 -3.51
N LEU A 23 -6.26 6.51 -3.08
CA LEU A 23 -5.33 7.19 -3.97
C LEU A 23 -4.48 6.19 -4.76
N ASP A 24 -3.94 5.18 -4.08
CA ASP A 24 -3.07 4.18 -4.69
C ASP A 24 -3.80 3.31 -5.70
N ILE A 25 -4.97 2.77 -5.36
CA ILE A 25 -5.73 1.94 -6.31
C ILE A 25 -6.20 2.76 -7.53
N THR A 26 -6.56 4.02 -7.31
CA THR A 26 -6.95 4.92 -8.41
C THR A 26 -5.76 5.20 -9.33
N ALA A 27 -4.59 5.47 -8.76
CA ALA A 27 -3.35 5.66 -9.53
C ALA A 27 -2.94 4.38 -10.27
N ALA A 28 -3.12 3.20 -9.64
CA ALA A 28 -2.87 1.92 -10.29
C ALA A 28 -3.80 1.69 -11.49
N PHE A 29 -5.08 2.02 -11.38
CA PHE A 29 -6.03 1.96 -12.49
C PHE A 29 -5.62 2.91 -13.63
N ALA A 30 -5.31 4.15 -13.30
CA ALA A 30 -4.88 5.14 -14.29
C ALA A 30 -3.59 4.70 -15.01
N ASN A 31 -2.59 4.26 -14.25
CA ASN A 31 -1.34 3.77 -14.82
C ASN A 31 -1.53 2.55 -15.73
N ALA A 32 -2.33 1.57 -15.29
CA ALA A 32 -2.60 0.36 -16.06
C ALA A 32 -3.34 0.66 -17.37
N TRP A 33 -4.31 1.58 -17.30
CA TRP A 33 -5.06 2.03 -18.48
C TRP A 33 -4.19 2.79 -19.47
N LEU A 34 -3.45 3.79 -18.99
CA LEU A 34 -2.63 4.67 -19.85
C LEU A 34 -1.44 3.93 -20.48
N SER A 35 -0.83 3.01 -19.74
CA SER A 35 0.36 2.29 -20.21
C SER A 35 0.05 1.08 -21.09
N ASN A 36 -1.05 0.37 -20.82
CA ASN A 36 -1.32 -0.93 -21.42
C ASN A 36 -2.78 -1.15 -21.84
N GLY A 37 -3.66 -0.16 -21.70
CA GLY A 37 -5.09 -0.32 -21.97
C GLY A 37 -5.81 -1.31 -21.04
N ILE A 38 -5.21 -1.62 -19.88
CA ILE A 38 -5.75 -2.59 -18.93
C ILE A 38 -6.85 -1.94 -18.10
N THR A 39 -8.04 -2.53 -18.10
CA THR A 39 -9.21 -2.04 -17.38
C THR A 39 -9.13 -2.25 -15.87
N PRO A 40 -9.83 -1.43 -15.05
CA PRO A 40 -9.81 -1.55 -13.58
C PRO A 40 -10.20 -2.93 -13.05
N ASP A 41 -11.16 -3.60 -13.70
CA ASP A 41 -11.55 -4.96 -13.35
C ASP A 41 -10.39 -5.96 -13.51
N ARG A 42 -9.59 -5.80 -14.56
CA ARG A 42 -8.40 -6.64 -14.76
C ARG A 42 -7.31 -6.37 -13.71
N VAL A 43 -7.16 -5.13 -13.25
CA VAL A 43 -6.24 -4.81 -12.16
C VAL A 43 -6.70 -5.47 -10.85
N LEU A 44 -7.99 -5.39 -10.53
CA LEU A 44 -8.54 -6.05 -9.34
C LEU A 44 -8.44 -7.58 -9.43
N ALA A 45 -8.74 -8.17 -10.59
CA ALA A 45 -8.55 -9.59 -10.83
C ALA A 45 -7.08 -10.01 -10.68
N TYR A 46 -6.14 -9.17 -11.12
CA TYR A 46 -4.71 -9.42 -10.91
C TYR A 46 -4.35 -9.46 -9.41
N ILE A 47 -4.86 -8.53 -8.60
CA ILE A 47 -4.63 -8.53 -7.14
C ILE A 47 -5.26 -9.78 -6.51
N ALA A 48 -6.51 -10.12 -6.88
CA ALA A 48 -7.19 -11.31 -6.41
C ALA A 48 -6.45 -12.61 -6.80
N SER A 49 -5.78 -12.61 -7.95
CA SER A 49 -5.02 -13.77 -8.42
C SER A 49 -3.86 -14.15 -7.50
N GLY A 50 -3.45 -13.25 -6.63
CA GLY A 50 -2.47 -13.54 -5.59
C GLY A 50 -2.88 -14.69 -4.68
N ILE A 51 -4.17 -14.87 -4.43
CA ILE A 51 -4.72 -15.97 -3.61
C ILE A 51 -5.43 -17.00 -4.47
N TRP A 52 -6.28 -16.55 -5.40
CA TRP A 52 -7.14 -17.43 -6.20
C TRP A 52 -6.48 -17.95 -7.49
N GLY A 53 -5.28 -17.45 -7.83
CA GLY A 53 -4.59 -17.83 -9.06
C GLY A 53 -5.40 -17.44 -10.31
N LYS A 54 -5.33 -18.27 -11.35
CA LYS A 54 -6.01 -18.01 -12.63
C LYS A 54 -7.54 -17.92 -12.53
N ALA A 55 -8.15 -18.53 -11.51
CA ALA A 55 -9.60 -18.46 -11.30
C ALA A 55 -10.10 -17.01 -11.07
N ALA A 56 -9.25 -16.13 -10.53
CA ALA A 56 -9.62 -14.73 -10.30
C ALA A 56 -10.06 -13.99 -11.58
N TYR A 57 -9.53 -14.37 -12.73
CA TYR A 57 -9.86 -13.71 -14.01
C TYR A 57 -11.22 -14.09 -14.58
N ASN A 58 -11.83 -15.15 -14.07
CA ASN A 58 -13.13 -15.66 -14.53
C ASN A 58 -14.21 -15.64 -13.45
N GLY A 59 -13.89 -15.16 -12.24
CA GLY A 59 -14.77 -15.28 -11.07
C GLY A 59 -15.76 -14.13 -10.85
N GLY A 60 -15.90 -13.20 -11.79
CA GLY A 60 -16.88 -12.11 -11.71
C GLY A 60 -16.67 -11.14 -10.55
N PHE A 61 -17.78 -10.55 -10.06
CA PHE A 61 -17.77 -9.49 -9.05
C PHE A 61 -17.11 -9.92 -7.73
N GLU A 62 -17.29 -11.15 -7.30
CA GLU A 62 -16.70 -11.65 -6.04
C GLU A 62 -15.18 -11.60 -6.05
N MET A 63 -14.56 -11.89 -7.19
CA MET A 63 -13.11 -11.83 -7.36
C MET A 63 -12.61 -10.37 -7.39
N LEU A 64 -13.37 -9.48 -8.02
CA LEU A 64 -13.04 -8.06 -8.03
C LEU A 64 -13.11 -7.46 -6.61
N PHE A 65 -14.15 -7.81 -5.87
CA PHE A 65 -14.30 -7.39 -4.47
C PHE A 65 -13.18 -7.95 -3.60
N SER A 66 -12.82 -9.23 -3.77
CA SER A 66 -11.71 -9.83 -3.03
C SER A 66 -10.37 -9.13 -3.34
N GLY A 67 -10.13 -8.76 -4.59
CA GLY A 67 -8.94 -8.02 -4.99
C GLY A 67 -8.87 -6.64 -4.31
N LEU A 68 -9.98 -5.91 -4.29
CA LEU A 68 -10.07 -4.63 -3.60
C LEU A 68 -9.85 -4.78 -2.09
N LEU A 69 -10.45 -5.80 -1.49
CA LEU A 69 -10.28 -6.10 -0.05
C LEU A 69 -8.80 -6.39 0.28
N PHE A 70 -8.14 -7.22 -0.50
CA PHE A 70 -6.71 -7.53 -0.29
C PHE A 70 -5.84 -6.30 -0.44
N HIS A 71 -6.12 -5.43 -1.41
CA HIS A 71 -5.42 -4.17 -1.55
C HIS A 71 -5.50 -3.35 -0.26
N PHE A 72 -6.71 -3.14 0.27
CA PHE A 72 -6.88 -2.37 1.51
C PHE A 72 -6.28 -3.05 2.74
N ILE A 73 -6.27 -4.38 2.81
CA ILE A 73 -5.60 -5.13 3.88
C ILE A 73 -4.08 -4.85 3.85
N ILE A 74 -3.46 -4.85 2.69
CA ILE A 74 -2.02 -4.58 2.55
C ILE A 74 -1.71 -3.13 2.95
N VAL A 75 -2.50 -2.16 2.47
CA VAL A 75 -2.33 -0.74 2.83
C VAL A 75 -2.55 -0.54 4.34
N PHE A 76 -3.54 -1.20 4.92
CA PHE A 76 -3.79 -1.16 6.36
C PHE A 76 -2.59 -1.72 7.14
N ALA A 77 -2.05 -2.86 6.76
CA ALA A 77 -0.88 -3.45 7.40
C ALA A 77 0.32 -2.50 7.36
N CYS A 78 0.61 -1.90 6.20
CA CYS A 78 1.67 -0.89 6.06
C CYS A 78 1.44 0.33 6.98
N THR A 79 0.20 0.86 6.99
CA THR A 79 -0.17 2.01 7.82
C THR A 79 -0.03 1.67 9.32
N PHE A 80 -0.55 0.52 9.73
CA PHE A 80 -0.50 0.06 11.11
C PHE A 80 0.95 -0.12 11.61
N CYS A 81 1.79 -0.78 10.82
CA CYS A 81 3.21 -0.96 11.14
C CYS A 81 3.92 0.39 11.26
N PHE A 82 3.68 1.32 10.33
CA PHE A 82 4.31 2.63 10.37
C PHE A 82 3.87 3.44 11.60
N PHE A 83 2.59 3.46 11.92
CA PHE A 83 2.09 4.13 13.13
C PHE A 83 2.65 3.53 14.41
N GLY A 84 2.89 2.21 14.44
CA GLY A 84 3.54 1.54 15.57
C GLY A 84 5.02 1.88 15.74
N LEU A 85 5.73 2.17 14.64
CA LEU A 85 7.14 2.54 14.62
C LEU A 85 7.36 4.04 14.86
N TYR A 86 6.43 4.88 14.39
CA TYR A 86 6.56 6.34 14.40
C TYR A 86 6.93 6.92 15.77
N PRO A 87 6.25 6.57 16.90
CA PRO A 87 6.59 7.12 18.21
C PRO A 87 7.92 6.57 18.79
N LYS A 88 8.42 5.47 18.27
CA LYS A 88 9.61 4.79 18.80
C LYS A 88 10.92 5.27 18.17
N TRP A 89 10.86 5.77 16.92
CA TRP A 89 12.05 6.12 16.16
C TRP A 89 12.13 7.64 15.93
N ALA A 90 13.09 8.29 16.59
CA ALA A 90 13.32 9.73 16.48
C ALA A 90 13.61 10.18 15.03
N LEU A 91 14.17 9.32 14.20
CA LEU A 91 14.43 9.57 12.78
C LEU A 91 13.14 9.92 12.02
N LEU A 92 12.02 9.25 12.36
CA LEU A 92 10.73 9.44 11.68
C LEU A 92 10.10 10.80 12.01
N HIS A 93 10.55 11.49 13.06
CA HIS A 93 10.07 12.83 13.39
C HIS A 93 10.74 13.95 12.57
N ARG A 94 11.82 13.64 11.84
CA ARG A 94 12.63 14.66 11.14
C ARG A 94 11.95 15.21 9.88
N SER A 95 11.41 14.35 9.01
CA SER A 95 10.90 14.77 7.71
C SER A 95 9.74 13.91 7.23
N ILE A 96 8.66 14.56 6.77
CA ILE A 96 7.54 13.87 6.13
C ILE A 96 8.00 13.21 4.82
N LEU A 97 8.84 13.88 4.04
CA LEU A 97 9.31 13.36 2.76
C LEU A 97 10.18 12.11 2.95
N LEU A 98 11.10 12.15 3.95
CA LEU A 98 11.88 10.96 4.30
C LEU A 98 10.97 9.78 4.65
N ASN A 99 9.96 10.02 5.47
CA ASN A 99 8.99 8.99 5.85
C ASN A 99 8.21 8.47 4.64
N ALA A 100 7.76 9.36 3.75
CA ALA A 100 7.05 8.99 2.55
C ALA A 100 7.89 8.07 1.64
N VAL A 101 9.17 8.37 1.47
CA VAL A 101 10.11 7.54 0.71
C VAL A 101 10.32 6.19 1.40
N LEU A 102 10.53 6.18 2.72
CA LEU A 102 10.70 4.93 3.48
C LEU A 102 9.47 4.03 3.40
N ILE A 103 8.27 4.60 3.56
CA ILE A 103 7.00 3.87 3.44
C ILE A 103 6.86 3.29 2.03
N ALA A 104 7.04 4.12 1.01
CA ALA A 104 6.89 3.72 -0.39
C ALA A 104 7.87 2.61 -0.78
N PHE A 105 9.14 2.78 -0.42
CA PHE A 105 10.18 1.78 -0.70
C PHE A 105 9.89 0.46 0.03
N THR A 106 9.51 0.53 1.30
CA THR A 106 9.16 -0.66 2.08
C THR A 106 7.91 -1.35 1.51
N ALA A 107 6.87 -0.57 1.17
CA ALA A 107 5.65 -1.11 0.57
C ALA A 107 5.95 -1.78 -0.79
N TRP A 108 6.74 -1.14 -1.64
CA TRP A 108 7.17 -1.72 -2.92
C TRP A 108 7.97 -3.01 -2.72
N LEU A 109 8.94 -3.00 -1.80
CA LEU A 109 9.78 -4.16 -1.50
C LEU A 109 8.91 -5.34 -0.97
N VAL A 110 8.05 -5.08 0.01
CA VAL A 110 7.16 -6.10 0.58
C VAL A 110 6.22 -6.64 -0.49
N THR A 111 5.61 -5.79 -1.28
CA THR A 111 4.69 -6.22 -2.34
C THR A 111 5.41 -7.06 -3.39
N THR A 112 6.57 -6.64 -3.88
CA THR A 112 7.27 -7.31 -4.98
C THR A 112 8.06 -8.53 -4.52
N GLN A 113 8.70 -8.50 -3.34
CA GLN A 113 9.57 -9.58 -2.88
C GLN A 113 8.88 -10.57 -1.93
N VAL A 114 7.83 -10.13 -1.24
CA VAL A 114 7.11 -11.00 -0.30
C VAL A 114 5.77 -11.40 -0.89
N VAL A 115 4.87 -10.43 -1.13
CA VAL A 115 3.50 -10.72 -1.57
C VAL A 115 3.47 -11.42 -2.92
N VAL A 116 4.15 -10.89 -3.94
CA VAL A 116 4.17 -11.51 -5.29
C VAL A 116 4.84 -12.88 -5.26
N ARG A 117 5.93 -13.05 -4.53
CA ARG A 117 6.64 -14.36 -4.46
C ARG A 117 5.89 -15.43 -3.67
N LEU A 118 5.15 -15.04 -2.64
CA LEU A 118 4.33 -15.97 -1.85
C LEU A 118 2.95 -16.22 -2.49
N SER A 119 2.58 -15.39 -3.46
CA SER A 119 1.31 -15.48 -4.17
C SER A 119 1.39 -16.41 -5.39
N ARG A 120 0.23 -16.65 -5.99
CA ARG A 120 0.11 -17.40 -7.26
C ARG A 120 0.29 -16.53 -8.50
N ILE A 121 0.74 -15.28 -8.32
CA ILE A 121 1.03 -14.36 -9.41
C ILE A 121 2.36 -14.75 -10.07
N THR A 122 2.37 -14.83 -11.40
CA THR A 122 3.61 -14.98 -12.15
C THR A 122 4.41 -13.68 -12.09
N ALA A 123 5.58 -13.73 -11.48
CA ALA A 123 6.46 -12.57 -11.38
C ALA A 123 6.89 -12.11 -12.79
N ARG A 124 6.78 -10.81 -13.06
CA ARG A 124 7.30 -10.21 -14.30
C ARG A 124 8.81 -9.98 -14.17
N PRO A 125 9.55 -9.99 -15.29
CA PRO A 125 10.96 -9.60 -15.26
C PRO A 125 11.08 -8.17 -14.70
N PHE A 126 12.13 -7.96 -13.90
CA PHE A 126 12.39 -6.65 -13.29
C PHE A 126 12.77 -5.64 -14.38
N GLN A 127 12.07 -4.51 -14.39
CA GLN A 127 12.38 -3.33 -15.20
C GLN A 127 12.54 -2.12 -14.28
N LEU A 128 13.68 -1.44 -14.40
CA LEU A 128 14.00 -0.30 -13.54
C LEU A 128 13.00 0.87 -13.71
N SER A 129 12.57 1.12 -14.95
CA SER A 129 11.57 2.14 -15.27
C SER A 129 10.26 1.92 -14.53
N ASP A 130 9.78 0.67 -14.54
CA ASP A 130 8.53 0.29 -13.88
C ASP A 130 8.64 0.40 -12.36
N ALA A 131 9.79 0.01 -11.81
CA ALA A 131 10.07 0.13 -10.39
C ALA A 131 10.12 1.60 -9.94
N LEU A 132 10.79 2.48 -10.70
CA LEU A 132 10.87 3.91 -10.39
C LEU A 132 9.50 4.57 -10.48
N LEU A 133 8.71 4.24 -11.50
CA LEU A 133 7.35 4.74 -11.64
C LEU A 133 6.46 4.28 -10.48
N ALA A 134 6.50 2.98 -10.14
CA ALA A 134 5.73 2.42 -9.04
C ALA A 134 6.10 3.08 -7.70
N ILE A 135 7.40 3.23 -7.39
CA ILE A 135 7.86 3.88 -6.17
C ILE A 135 7.43 5.35 -6.14
N SER A 136 7.48 6.07 -7.26
CA SER A 136 7.05 7.46 -7.34
C SER A 136 5.54 7.61 -7.04
N ILE A 137 4.72 6.74 -7.59
CA ILE A 137 3.27 6.67 -7.31
C ILE A 137 3.05 6.36 -5.82
N LEU A 138 3.75 5.37 -5.28
CA LEU A 138 3.65 4.99 -3.87
C LEU A 138 4.09 6.12 -2.92
N ILE A 139 5.12 6.91 -3.28
CA ILE A 139 5.51 8.08 -2.48
C ILE A 139 4.35 9.07 -2.41
N ALA A 140 3.75 9.40 -3.55
CA ALA A 140 2.68 10.39 -3.63
C ALA A 140 1.37 9.90 -3.00
N CYS A 141 0.95 8.68 -3.33
CA CYS A 141 -0.38 8.16 -3.01
C CYS A 141 -0.46 7.43 -1.67
N VAL A 142 0.64 6.82 -1.22
CA VAL A 142 0.68 6.04 0.03
C VAL A 142 1.56 6.71 1.07
N GLY A 143 2.80 6.99 0.71
CA GLY A 143 3.82 7.48 1.64
C GLY A 143 3.47 8.83 2.25
N LEU A 144 3.13 9.83 1.43
CA LEU A 144 2.79 11.17 1.92
C LEU A 144 1.53 11.19 2.80
N PRO A 145 0.39 10.58 2.41
CA PRO A 145 -0.79 10.57 3.27
C PRO A 145 -0.55 9.89 4.63
N ILE A 146 0.13 8.74 4.64
CA ILE A 146 0.42 8.01 5.88
C ILE A 146 1.40 8.79 6.76
N ALA A 147 2.49 9.32 6.19
CA ALA A 147 3.47 10.11 6.94
C ALA A 147 2.87 11.38 7.53
N TYR A 148 2.03 12.08 6.77
CA TYR A 148 1.31 13.26 7.24
C TYR A 148 0.33 12.93 8.37
N ALA A 149 -0.49 11.89 8.19
CA ALA A 149 -1.44 11.46 9.20
C ALA A 149 -0.77 11.04 10.51
N ALA A 150 0.35 10.31 10.43
CA ALA A 150 1.12 9.93 11.61
C ALA A 150 1.69 11.17 12.32
N LYS A 151 2.27 12.12 11.58
CA LYS A 151 2.78 13.38 12.16
C LYS A 151 1.69 14.15 12.89
N GLN A 152 0.48 14.26 12.31
CA GLN A 152 -0.65 14.93 12.96
C GLN A 152 -1.16 14.16 14.17
N ALA A 153 -1.22 12.83 14.07
CA ALA A 153 -1.69 11.98 15.17
C ALA A 153 -0.78 12.07 16.41
N TYR A 154 0.53 12.19 16.22
CA TYR A 154 1.53 12.24 17.31
C TYR A 154 2.06 13.65 17.60
N ARG A 155 1.49 14.69 16.98
CA ARG A 155 1.81 16.09 17.32
C ARG A 155 1.36 16.36 18.76
N LYS A 156 2.32 16.76 19.62
CA LYS A 156 2.06 17.22 21.00
C LYS A 156 1.60 18.67 20.97
#